data_933d9e48382d6773fd8926b7f718722a
#
_entry.id   933d9e48382d6773fd8926b7f718722a
#
_cell.length_a   1.000
_cell.length_b   1.000
_cell.length_c   1.000
_cell.angle_alpha   90.00
_cell.angle_beta   90.00
_cell.angle_gamma   90.00
#
_symmetry.space_group_name_H-M   'P 1'
#
loop_
_entity.id
_entity.type
_entity.pdbx_description
1 polymer ?
#
loop_
_entity_poly.entity_id
_entity_poly.type
_entity_poly.pdbx_seq_one_letter_code
_entity_poly.pdbx_strand_id
1 'polypeptide(L)'
;MKVDLKGVVKDTDRHGNDRYYFRAPGRKKVRLREPTGSDEFLEELRCARAEVTYVRPGTLPEICRRVPKPSEPAKKGTLLWLCQEYYRRGGTEITQDTMARRRAILERVCELPHPLEGDPDPQYPTKGSLPFAGMKRSHVKEIRDTRLDALGAANNIVKAISAMFEWAKDTEIPGVDSNPARGIRRLKSGDGWHPWDVSEIVQYEKRHPLGTAARRALSIFMFTGLRLSDVAIFGRQHITLVYNEETEQWEKWIRIKPGKTSRNKDAVLVELPLLPELEAELEHTPSDQMTFLVNEYGRPFSENGLGNKMRQWCDQAELPHCSAHGIRKAGATIAAENGATHEQLKAIYGWTTYQQPDHYIKKARRRKVARAAKYLLVIDRKENKIVPLSEGVERGGTKMAKKSN
;
A
#
# COMPACT_ATOMS: atom_id res chain seq x y z
N MET A 1 39.14 -3.02 32.33
CA MET A 1 38.17 -3.90 33.01
C MET A 1 37.77 -5.01 32.04
N LYS A 2 38.07 -6.30 32.31
CA LYS A 2 37.61 -7.42 31.47
C LYS A 2 36.12 -7.61 31.75
N VAL A 3 35.29 -7.29 30.79
CA VAL A 3 33.83 -7.48 30.87
C VAL A 3 33.53 -8.93 30.48
N ASP A 4 32.87 -9.68 31.36
CA ASP A 4 32.42 -11.05 31.08
C ASP A 4 31.15 -10.99 30.18
N LEU A 5 31.34 -11.30 28.91
CA LEU A 5 30.27 -11.39 27.91
C LEU A 5 29.70 -12.80 27.75
N LYS A 6 29.87 -13.65 28.78
CA LYS A 6 29.36 -15.03 28.79
C LYS A 6 27.86 -15.07 28.47
N GLY A 7 27.49 -15.86 27.47
CA GLY A 7 26.12 -15.99 26.99
C GLY A 7 25.72 -14.99 25.92
N VAL A 8 26.61 -14.04 25.54
CA VAL A 8 26.36 -13.16 24.40
C VAL A 8 26.77 -13.83 23.11
N VAL A 9 25.84 -13.92 22.15
CA VAL A 9 26.05 -14.50 20.83
C VAL A 9 25.81 -13.42 19.78
N LYS A 10 26.81 -13.24 18.91
CA LYS A 10 26.69 -12.39 17.72
C LYS A 10 25.97 -13.17 16.62
N ASP A 11 25.03 -12.54 15.96
CA ASP A 11 24.30 -13.04 14.79
C ASP A 11 24.31 -11.94 13.75
N THR A 12 24.46 -12.25 12.48
CA THR A 12 24.46 -11.26 11.40
C THR A 12 23.15 -11.41 10.64
N ASP A 13 22.42 -10.32 10.48
CA ASP A 13 21.19 -10.35 9.73
C ASP A 13 21.48 -10.46 8.21
N ARG A 14 20.43 -10.71 7.43
CA ARG A 14 20.50 -10.82 5.98
C ARG A 14 20.98 -9.54 5.25
N HIS A 15 21.12 -8.43 5.98
CA HIS A 15 21.59 -7.14 5.47
C HIS A 15 23.03 -6.83 5.90
N GLY A 16 23.71 -7.82 6.55
CA GLY A 16 25.06 -7.65 7.04
C GLY A 16 25.17 -6.90 8.36
N ASN A 17 24.04 -6.56 9.01
CA ASN A 17 24.06 -5.88 10.30
C ASN A 17 24.27 -6.86 11.44
N ASP A 18 25.21 -6.55 12.31
CA ASP A 18 25.47 -7.33 13.51
C ASP A 18 24.36 -7.17 14.53
N ARG A 19 23.90 -8.31 15.07
CA ARG A 19 22.89 -8.39 16.12
C ARG A 19 23.40 -9.21 17.26
N TYR A 20 23.25 -8.71 18.47
CA TYR A 20 23.70 -9.38 19.68
C TYR A 20 22.51 -9.93 20.45
N TYR A 21 22.70 -11.11 21.02
CA TYR A 21 21.66 -11.81 21.79
C TYR A 21 22.27 -12.45 23.02
N PHE A 22 21.54 -12.39 24.13
CA PHE A 22 21.82 -13.23 25.29
C PHE A 22 21.16 -14.60 25.14
N ARG A 23 21.95 -15.67 25.34
CA ARG A 23 21.47 -17.05 25.35
C ARG A 23 21.96 -17.75 26.64
N ALA A 24 21.04 -18.45 27.32
CA ALA A 24 21.34 -19.33 28.42
C ALA A 24 20.55 -20.65 28.26
N PRO A 25 21.05 -21.79 28.72
CA PRO A 25 20.33 -23.06 28.70
C PRO A 25 18.97 -22.92 29.39
N GLY A 26 17.91 -23.45 28.77
CA GLY A 26 16.55 -23.40 29.33
C GLY A 26 15.84 -22.03 29.26
N ARG A 27 16.45 -20.99 28.67
CA ARG A 27 15.88 -19.64 28.59
C ARG A 27 15.60 -19.20 27.16
N LYS A 28 14.59 -18.30 26.98
CA LYS A 28 14.34 -17.69 25.70
C LYS A 28 15.47 -16.75 25.29
N LYS A 29 15.86 -16.77 24.00
CA LYS A 29 16.85 -15.89 23.40
C LYS A 29 16.37 -14.43 23.55
N VAL A 30 17.16 -13.57 24.22
CA VAL A 30 16.87 -12.14 24.42
C VAL A 30 17.77 -11.31 23.51
N ARG A 31 17.18 -10.40 22.72
CA ARG A 31 17.95 -9.49 21.84
C ARG A 31 18.49 -8.32 22.65
N LEU A 32 19.79 -8.03 22.53
CA LEU A 32 20.45 -6.84 23.05
C LEU A 32 20.48 -5.78 21.93
N ARG A 33 20.02 -4.58 22.22
CA ARG A 33 19.79 -3.52 21.25
C ARG A 33 20.71 -2.33 21.39
N GLU A 34 21.32 -2.16 22.58
CA GLU A 34 22.23 -1.06 22.83
C GLU A 34 23.58 -1.29 22.14
N PRO A 35 24.35 -0.22 21.82
CA PRO A 35 25.65 -0.33 21.16
C PRO A 35 26.62 -1.18 22.00
N THR A 36 27.26 -2.17 21.37
CA THR A 36 28.23 -3.06 22.03
C THR A 36 29.37 -2.26 22.64
N GLY A 37 29.60 -2.46 23.94
CA GLY A 37 30.67 -1.79 24.68
C GLY A 37 30.22 -0.52 25.42
N SER A 38 28.97 -0.12 25.31
CA SER A 38 28.39 0.98 26.10
C SER A 38 27.96 0.49 27.49
N ASP A 39 27.85 1.39 28.46
CA ASP A 39 27.36 1.09 29.79
C ASP A 39 25.89 0.62 29.74
N GLU A 40 25.11 1.16 28.80
CA GLU A 40 23.74 0.76 28.54
C GLU A 40 23.65 -0.68 28.04
N PHE A 41 24.58 -1.14 27.18
CA PHE A 41 24.65 -2.53 26.74
C PHE A 41 24.93 -3.48 27.89
N LEU A 42 25.82 -3.09 28.81
CA LEU A 42 26.13 -3.90 29.99
C LEU A 42 24.97 -3.99 30.96
N GLU A 43 24.19 -2.91 31.07
CA GLU A 43 23.00 -2.90 31.91
C GLU A 43 21.88 -3.72 31.25
N GLU A 44 21.68 -3.62 29.93
CA GLU A 44 20.75 -4.46 29.17
C GLU A 44 21.13 -5.96 29.33
N LEU A 45 22.40 -6.28 29.27
CA LEU A 45 22.89 -7.67 29.50
C LEU A 45 22.62 -8.13 30.93
N ARG A 46 22.81 -7.26 31.94
CA ARG A 46 22.47 -7.59 33.35
C ARG A 46 20.98 -7.87 33.49
N CYS A 47 20.13 -7.00 32.91
CA CYS A 47 18.69 -7.20 32.91
C CYS A 47 18.28 -8.52 32.24
N ALA A 48 18.89 -8.85 31.10
CA ALA A 48 18.65 -10.12 30.40
C ALA A 48 19.08 -11.36 31.24
N ARG A 49 20.18 -11.26 31.99
CA ARG A 49 20.63 -12.30 32.90
C ARG A 49 19.70 -12.49 34.10
N ALA A 50 19.17 -11.38 34.61
CA ALA A 50 18.26 -11.36 35.75
C ALA A 50 16.80 -11.63 35.40
N GLU A 51 16.48 -11.82 34.10
CA GLU A 51 15.09 -11.93 33.56
C GLU A 51 14.22 -10.69 33.84
N VAL A 52 14.86 -9.54 33.99
CA VAL A 52 14.17 -8.24 34.17
C VAL A 52 14.12 -7.49 32.83
N THR A 53 13.04 -6.79 32.61
CA THR A 53 12.92 -5.96 31.39
C THR A 53 13.86 -4.76 31.47
N TYR A 54 14.78 -4.64 30.52
CA TYR A 54 15.63 -3.47 30.39
C TYR A 54 14.82 -2.25 29.93
N VAL A 55 15.01 -1.11 30.63
CA VAL A 55 14.43 0.17 30.29
C VAL A 55 15.54 1.13 29.95
N ARG A 56 15.58 1.61 28.72
CA ARG A 56 16.61 2.55 28.24
C ARG A 56 16.55 3.86 29.02
N PRO A 57 17.68 4.38 29.53
CA PRO A 57 17.71 5.72 30.14
C PRO A 57 17.14 6.78 29.19
N GLY A 58 16.27 7.66 29.70
CA GLY A 58 15.59 8.68 28.89
C GLY A 58 14.36 8.19 28.14
N THR A 59 13.98 6.92 28.20
CA THR A 59 12.67 6.46 27.78
C THR A 59 11.64 6.69 28.89
N LEU A 60 10.44 7.14 28.48
CA LEU A 60 9.31 7.42 29.39
C LEU A 60 9.12 6.32 30.46
N PRO A 61 8.77 6.70 31.70
CA PRO A 61 8.55 5.78 32.81
C PRO A 61 7.56 4.67 32.45
N GLU A 62 7.70 3.51 33.07
CA GLU A 62 6.88 2.31 32.89
C GLU A 62 5.37 2.56 33.07
N ILE A 63 5.00 3.64 33.80
CA ILE A 63 3.63 4.11 33.99
C ILE A 63 2.96 4.45 32.64
N CYS A 64 3.71 4.95 31.65
CA CYS A 64 3.21 5.26 30.30
C CYS A 64 3.11 4.01 29.41
N ARG A 65 3.66 2.87 29.81
CA ARG A 65 3.66 1.61 29.03
C ARG A 65 2.51 0.67 29.36
N ARG A 66 1.73 0.95 30.40
CA ARG A 66 0.52 0.18 30.69
C ARG A 66 -0.67 0.69 29.86
N VAL A 67 -0.54 0.59 28.54
CA VAL A 67 -1.74 0.38 27.75
C VAL A 67 -2.29 -0.97 28.18
N PRO A 68 -3.53 -1.08 28.61
CA PRO A 68 -4.13 -2.35 28.96
C PRO A 68 -3.85 -3.32 27.81
N LYS A 69 -3.27 -4.50 28.08
CA LYS A 69 -3.09 -5.52 27.06
C LYS A 69 -4.44 -5.71 26.36
N PRO A 70 -4.50 -6.07 25.07
CA PRO A 70 -5.78 -6.27 24.37
C PRO A 70 -6.77 -7.21 25.05
N SER A 71 -6.33 -7.97 26.07
CA SER A 71 -7.12 -8.86 26.92
C SER A 71 -7.80 -8.21 28.13
N GLU A 72 -7.41 -6.99 28.51
CA GLU A 72 -8.07 -6.28 29.63
C GLU A 72 -9.23 -5.43 29.10
N PRO A 73 -10.42 -5.55 29.72
CA PRO A 73 -11.57 -4.73 29.32
C PRO A 73 -11.29 -3.25 29.61
N ALA A 74 -11.33 -2.43 28.59
CA ALA A 74 -11.15 -0.99 28.76
C ALA A 74 -12.34 -0.36 29.51
N LYS A 75 -12.09 0.72 30.25
CA LYS A 75 -13.14 1.48 30.93
C LYS A 75 -14.15 2.02 29.91
N LYS A 76 -15.43 1.72 30.13
CA LYS A 76 -16.54 2.20 29.27
C LYS A 76 -16.48 3.72 29.12
N GLY A 77 -16.68 4.22 27.90
CA GLY A 77 -16.65 5.65 27.58
C GLY A 77 -15.27 6.17 27.14
N THR A 78 -14.20 5.36 27.23
CA THR A 78 -12.87 5.74 26.76
C THR A 78 -12.67 5.41 25.27
N LEU A 79 -11.70 6.07 24.62
CA LEU A 79 -11.37 5.80 23.22
C LEU A 79 -10.91 4.34 23.01
N LEU A 80 -10.14 3.78 23.95
CA LEU A 80 -9.74 2.38 23.90
C LEU A 80 -10.94 1.43 23.96
N TRP A 81 -11.92 1.72 24.80
CA TRP A 81 -13.17 0.94 24.86
C TRP A 81 -13.93 1.00 23.52
N LEU A 82 -14.04 2.19 22.90
CA LEU A 82 -14.68 2.34 21.60
C LEU A 82 -13.95 1.53 20.52
N CYS A 83 -12.62 1.52 20.54
CA CYS A 83 -11.80 0.69 19.67
C CYS A 83 -12.10 -0.80 19.86
N GLN A 84 -12.16 -1.30 21.11
CA GLN A 84 -12.45 -2.70 21.42
C GLN A 84 -13.85 -3.10 20.94
N GLU A 85 -14.86 -2.24 21.13
CA GLU A 85 -16.21 -2.47 20.61
C GLU A 85 -16.23 -2.52 19.08
N TYR A 86 -15.50 -1.61 18.43
CA TYR A 86 -15.34 -1.62 16.97
C TYR A 86 -14.70 -2.90 16.46
N TYR A 87 -13.66 -3.43 17.12
CA TYR A 87 -13.03 -4.69 16.72
C TYR A 87 -13.95 -5.88 16.88
N ARG A 88 -14.77 -5.87 17.93
CA ARG A 88 -15.71 -6.94 18.26
C ARG A 88 -16.94 -6.96 17.33
N ARG A 89 -17.49 -5.80 17.01
CA ARG A 89 -18.80 -5.64 16.34
C ARG A 89 -18.73 -5.06 14.94
N GLY A 90 -17.74 -4.20 14.65
CA GLY A 90 -17.62 -3.47 13.38
C GLY A 90 -17.02 -4.29 12.23
N GLY A 91 -16.75 -5.58 12.42
CA GLY A 91 -16.07 -6.42 11.44
C GLY A 91 -16.96 -7.11 10.41
N THR A 92 -18.28 -7.00 10.53
CA THR A 92 -19.24 -7.75 9.70
C THR A 92 -19.25 -7.29 8.23
N GLU A 93 -18.96 -6.02 7.98
CA GLU A 93 -19.04 -5.40 6.63
C GLU A 93 -17.68 -5.24 5.96
N ILE A 94 -16.59 -5.55 6.65
CA ILE A 94 -15.24 -5.36 6.14
C ILE A 94 -14.41 -6.64 6.19
N THR A 95 -13.36 -6.71 5.35
CA THR A 95 -12.48 -7.86 5.36
C THR A 95 -11.63 -7.91 6.63
N GLN A 96 -11.27 -9.12 7.06
CA GLN A 96 -10.39 -9.33 8.23
C GLN A 96 -9.07 -8.55 8.11
N ASP A 97 -8.46 -8.52 6.91
CA ASP A 97 -7.23 -7.74 6.65
C ASP A 97 -7.45 -6.25 6.86
N THR A 98 -8.60 -5.72 6.42
CA THR A 98 -8.94 -4.30 6.62
C THR A 98 -9.11 -4.01 8.10
N MET A 99 -9.81 -4.89 8.84
CA MET A 99 -9.96 -4.76 10.29
C MET A 99 -8.61 -4.86 11.00
N ALA A 100 -7.76 -5.84 10.65
CA ALA A 100 -6.44 -6.00 11.24
C ALA A 100 -5.55 -4.75 11.04
N ARG A 101 -5.56 -4.17 9.84
CA ARG A 101 -4.84 -2.92 9.55
C ARG A 101 -5.39 -1.72 10.33
N ARG A 102 -6.71 -1.57 10.41
CA ARG A 102 -7.35 -0.51 11.20
C ARG A 102 -7.05 -0.68 12.69
N ARG A 103 -7.14 -1.89 13.18
CA ARG A 103 -6.81 -2.25 14.57
C ARG A 103 -5.38 -1.86 14.91
N ALA A 104 -4.39 -2.25 14.12
CA ALA A 104 -2.99 -1.91 14.35
C ALA A 104 -2.73 -0.38 14.35
N ILE A 105 -3.50 0.39 13.58
CA ILE A 105 -3.41 1.86 13.58
C ILE A 105 -4.06 2.43 14.84
N LEU A 106 -5.28 2.00 15.18
CA LEU A 106 -6.03 2.52 16.32
C LEU A 106 -5.37 2.14 17.65
N GLU A 107 -4.79 0.94 17.77
CA GLU A 107 -4.01 0.55 18.95
C GLU A 107 -2.83 1.51 19.17
N ARG A 108 -2.06 1.83 18.13
CA ARG A 108 -0.98 2.83 18.23
C ARG A 108 -1.50 4.23 18.60
N VAL A 109 -2.66 4.62 18.10
CA VAL A 109 -3.30 5.89 18.49
C VAL A 109 -3.64 5.89 19.97
N CYS A 110 -4.19 4.78 20.47
CA CYS A 110 -4.50 4.63 21.90
C CYS A 110 -3.25 4.63 22.80
N GLU A 111 -2.10 4.19 22.26
CA GLU A 111 -0.81 4.16 22.96
C GLU A 111 -0.11 5.54 23.03
N LEU A 112 -0.52 6.50 22.21
CA LEU A 112 0.06 7.85 22.26
C LEU A 112 -0.11 8.48 23.64
N PRO A 113 0.91 9.15 24.18
CA PRO A 113 0.81 9.84 25.46
C PRO A 113 -0.20 10.99 25.40
N HIS A 114 -0.72 11.37 26.55
CA HIS A 114 -1.56 12.55 26.69
C HIS A 114 -1.10 13.39 27.91
N PRO A 115 -0.71 14.67 27.68
CA PRO A 115 -0.56 15.32 26.36
C PRO A 115 0.52 14.67 25.49
N LEU A 116 0.65 15.05 24.21
CA LEU A 116 1.69 14.52 23.32
C LEU A 116 3.10 15.02 23.71
N GLU A 117 3.17 16.17 24.34
CA GLU A 117 4.39 16.81 24.83
C GLU A 117 4.25 17.09 26.33
N GLY A 118 5.34 16.97 27.07
CA GLY A 118 5.39 17.15 28.51
C GLY A 118 5.08 15.89 29.31
N ASP A 119 4.87 16.06 30.61
CA ASP A 119 4.58 14.94 31.52
C ASP A 119 3.15 14.40 31.27
N PRO A 120 2.96 13.07 31.29
CA PRO A 120 1.67 12.46 31.11
C PRO A 120 0.68 12.88 32.20
N ASP A 121 -0.57 13.16 31.81
CA ASP A 121 -1.67 13.39 32.75
C ASP A 121 -1.88 12.14 33.61
N PRO A 122 -1.78 12.23 34.95
CA PRO A 122 -2.00 11.06 35.83
C PRO A 122 -3.38 10.42 35.68
N GLN A 123 -4.41 11.21 35.34
CA GLN A 123 -5.77 10.73 35.15
C GLN A 123 -5.98 10.09 33.76
N TYR A 124 -5.33 10.65 32.75
CA TYR A 124 -5.46 10.21 31.35
C TYR A 124 -4.07 10.09 30.71
N PRO A 125 -3.29 9.06 31.07
CA PRO A 125 -1.89 8.98 30.65
C PRO A 125 -1.69 8.75 29.14
N THR A 126 -2.73 8.27 28.45
CA THR A 126 -2.68 8.00 27.02
C THR A 126 -3.93 8.51 26.32
N LYS A 127 -3.83 8.69 24.98
CA LYS A 127 -5.02 9.05 24.17
C LYS A 127 -6.12 8.01 24.28
N GLY A 128 -5.77 6.73 24.47
CA GLY A 128 -6.74 5.64 24.67
C GLY A 128 -7.55 5.74 25.96
N SER A 129 -7.02 6.38 27.00
CA SER A 129 -7.71 6.58 28.27
C SER A 129 -8.69 7.74 28.27
N LEU A 130 -8.61 8.64 27.27
CA LEU A 130 -9.49 9.80 27.14
C LEU A 130 -10.93 9.42 26.80
N PRO A 131 -11.94 10.19 27.27
CA PRO A 131 -13.32 10.03 26.84
C PRO A 131 -13.47 10.30 25.33
N PHE A 132 -14.06 9.37 24.58
CA PHE A 132 -14.27 9.57 23.14
C PHE A 132 -15.36 10.61 22.82
N ALA A 133 -16.35 10.80 23.71
CA ALA A 133 -17.43 11.78 23.51
C ALA A 133 -16.93 13.22 23.36
N GLY A 134 -15.78 13.55 23.99
CA GLY A 134 -15.14 14.86 23.87
C GLY A 134 -14.20 15.02 22.67
N MET A 135 -14.07 14.02 21.80
CA MET A 135 -13.11 14.06 20.70
C MET A 135 -13.52 15.06 19.61
N LYS A 136 -12.66 16.04 19.37
CA LYS A 136 -12.86 17.11 18.39
C LYS A 136 -11.97 16.89 17.15
N ARG A 137 -12.29 17.61 16.05
CA ARG A 137 -11.48 17.61 14.83
C ARG A 137 -10.04 18.03 15.08
N SER A 138 -9.79 18.96 15.99
CA SER A 138 -8.43 19.38 16.40
C SER A 138 -7.64 18.21 16.95
N HIS A 139 -8.23 17.38 17.81
CA HIS A 139 -7.56 16.22 18.39
C HIS A 139 -7.21 15.16 17.33
N VAL A 140 -8.09 14.95 16.33
CA VAL A 140 -7.79 14.04 15.22
C VAL A 140 -6.62 14.56 14.36
N LYS A 141 -6.55 15.88 14.13
CA LYS A 141 -5.42 16.50 13.42
C LYS A 141 -4.13 16.38 14.22
N GLU A 142 -4.15 16.66 15.51
CA GLU A 142 -3.02 16.50 16.43
C GLU A 142 -2.45 15.08 16.36
N ILE A 143 -3.30 14.06 16.47
CA ILE A 143 -2.90 12.64 16.33
C ILE A 143 -2.35 12.35 14.93
N ARG A 144 -2.98 12.86 13.86
CA ARG A 144 -2.47 12.73 12.49
C ARG A 144 -1.07 13.30 12.35
N ASP A 145 -0.85 14.46 12.95
CA ASP A 145 0.37 15.26 12.77
C ASP A 145 1.58 14.65 13.50
N THR A 146 1.36 13.67 14.40
CA THR A 146 2.45 12.83 14.95
C THR A 146 3.18 12.01 13.89
N ARG A 147 2.64 11.90 12.66
CA ARG A 147 3.20 11.12 11.56
C ARG A 147 3.39 11.94 10.28
N LEU A 148 3.78 13.21 10.41
CA LEU A 148 4.12 14.06 9.25
C LEU A 148 5.38 13.58 8.50
N ASP A 149 6.23 12.78 9.15
CA ASP A 149 7.33 12.03 8.54
C ASP A 149 6.87 11.05 7.45
N ALA A 150 5.62 10.56 7.55
CA ALA A 150 5.05 9.57 6.66
C ALA A 150 3.58 9.92 6.31
N LEU A 151 3.38 10.83 5.36
CA LEU A 151 2.07 11.42 5.03
C LEU A 151 0.99 10.36 4.68
N GLY A 152 1.41 9.23 4.10
CA GLY A 152 0.52 8.09 3.87
C GLY A 152 0.01 7.47 5.17
N ALA A 153 0.87 7.30 6.17
CA ALA A 153 0.50 6.80 7.49
C ALA A 153 -0.38 7.81 8.23
N ALA A 154 -0.04 9.10 8.19
CA ALA A 154 -0.86 10.19 8.73
C ALA A 154 -2.28 10.17 8.17
N ASN A 155 -2.44 10.04 6.85
CA ASN A 155 -3.75 9.93 6.21
C ASN A 155 -4.51 8.64 6.60
N ASN A 156 -3.79 7.54 6.85
CA ASN A 156 -4.42 6.28 7.27
C ASN A 156 -4.92 6.35 8.72
N ILE A 157 -4.29 7.13 9.60
CA ILE A 157 -4.80 7.42 10.95
C ILE A 157 -6.18 8.07 10.85
N VAL A 158 -6.31 9.15 10.06
CA VAL A 158 -7.60 9.84 9.87
C VAL A 158 -8.66 8.89 9.32
N LYS A 159 -8.30 8.03 8.35
CA LYS A 159 -9.24 7.04 7.79
C LYS A 159 -9.69 6.00 8.81
N ALA A 160 -8.77 5.52 9.66
CA ALA A 160 -9.09 4.51 10.67
C ALA A 160 -10.03 5.09 11.74
N ILE A 161 -9.70 6.29 12.25
CA ILE A 161 -10.56 7.01 13.21
C ILE A 161 -11.92 7.31 12.57
N SER A 162 -11.95 7.82 11.34
CA SER A 162 -13.20 8.13 10.63
C SER A 162 -14.10 6.90 10.48
N ALA A 163 -13.52 5.76 10.10
CA ALA A 163 -14.29 4.53 9.93
C ALA A 163 -14.86 3.99 11.24
N MET A 164 -14.11 4.11 12.34
CA MET A 164 -14.57 3.70 13.66
C MET A 164 -15.71 4.61 14.15
N PHE A 165 -15.58 5.93 14.03
CA PHE A 165 -16.62 6.86 14.45
C PHE A 165 -17.87 6.80 13.57
N GLU A 166 -17.73 6.54 12.26
CA GLU A 166 -18.90 6.35 11.39
C GLU A 166 -19.67 5.08 11.80
N TRP A 167 -18.97 3.97 12.01
CA TRP A 167 -19.57 2.75 12.56
C TRP A 167 -20.24 2.99 13.91
N ALA A 168 -19.58 3.72 14.83
CA ALA A 168 -20.11 3.99 16.14
C ALA A 168 -21.38 4.85 16.09
N LYS A 169 -21.43 5.79 15.14
CA LYS A 169 -22.62 6.61 14.86
C LYS A 169 -23.76 5.76 14.28
N ASP A 170 -23.45 4.92 13.27
CA ASP A 170 -24.46 4.06 12.63
C ASP A 170 -25.03 2.99 13.58
N THR A 171 -24.25 2.60 14.59
CA THR A 171 -24.68 1.68 15.66
C THR A 171 -25.19 2.38 16.92
N GLU A 172 -25.40 3.69 16.85
CA GLU A 172 -25.96 4.51 17.91
C GLU A 172 -25.24 4.35 19.27
N ILE A 173 -23.89 4.30 19.24
CA ILE A 173 -23.11 4.25 20.47
C ILE A 173 -23.35 5.55 21.27
N PRO A 174 -23.82 5.46 22.54
CA PRO A 174 -24.11 6.64 23.35
C PRO A 174 -22.86 7.54 23.49
N GLY A 175 -23.05 8.85 23.23
CA GLY A 175 -21.97 9.84 23.25
C GLY A 175 -21.21 10.00 21.92
N VAL A 176 -21.68 9.40 20.82
CA VAL A 176 -21.18 9.60 19.47
C VAL A 176 -22.25 10.27 18.60
N ASP A 177 -22.33 11.59 18.66
CA ASP A 177 -23.29 12.36 17.86
C ASP A 177 -22.77 12.68 16.46
N SER A 178 -21.45 12.77 16.31
CA SER A 178 -20.79 13.13 15.07
C SER A 178 -19.43 12.45 14.89
N ASN A 179 -18.96 12.38 13.64
CA ASN A 179 -17.65 11.87 13.33
C ASN A 179 -16.60 13.01 13.33
N PRO A 180 -15.68 13.08 14.32
CA PRO A 180 -14.70 14.15 14.44
C PRO A 180 -13.65 14.15 13.31
N ALA A 181 -13.49 13.04 12.60
CA ALA A 181 -12.57 12.91 11.47
C ALA A 181 -13.20 13.30 10.11
N ARG A 182 -14.53 13.52 10.07
CA ARG A 182 -15.24 13.83 8.83
C ARG A 182 -14.76 15.15 8.24
N GLY A 183 -14.46 15.15 6.91
CA GLY A 183 -14.05 16.36 6.19
C GLY A 183 -12.64 16.86 6.49
N ILE A 184 -11.82 16.10 7.20
CA ILE A 184 -10.38 16.41 7.33
C ILE A 184 -9.73 16.19 5.97
N ARG A 185 -9.14 17.26 5.41
CA ARG A 185 -8.42 17.20 4.13
C ARG A 185 -7.22 16.26 4.24
N ARG A 186 -7.04 15.43 3.22
CA ARG A 186 -5.86 14.57 3.09
C ARG A 186 -4.62 15.42 2.88
N LEU A 187 -3.53 15.03 3.54
CA LEU A 187 -2.20 15.54 3.24
C LEU A 187 -1.78 15.02 1.86
N LYS A 188 -1.25 15.89 1.01
CA LYS A 188 -0.75 15.49 -0.31
C LYS A 188 0.49 14.63 -0.12
N SER A 189 0.36 13.34 -0.36
CA SER A 189 1.47 12.40 -0.39
C SER A 189 1.84 12.17 -1.85
N GLY A 190 2.95 12.72 -2.34
CA GLY A 190 3.53 12.51 -3.65
C GLY A 190 2.67 11.92 -4.80
N ASP A 191 3.23 11.74 -5.96
CA ASP A 191 2.53 11.20 -7.15
C ASP A 191 2.34 9.67 -7.11
N GLY A 192 2.62 9.05 -5.94
CA GLY A 192 2.55 7.61 -5.74
C GLY A 192 3.76 6.89 -6.33
N TRP A 193 3.59 5.60 -6.64
CA TRP A 193 4.66 4.77 -7.18
C TRP A 193 5.13 5.28 -8.54
N HIS A 194 6.46 5.37 -8.72
CA HIS A 194 7.09 5.70 -9.99
C HIS A 194 6.73 4.64 -11.05
N PRO A 195 6.13 5.01 -12.20
CA PRO A 195 5.99 4.09 -13.32
C PRO A 195 7.35 3.94 -14.00
N TRP A 196 7.80 2.71 -14.20
CA TRP A 196 9.09 2.47 -14.86
C TRP A 196 9.08 3.02 -16.29
N ASP A 197 10.17 3.60 -16.69
CA ASP A 197 10.39 3.94 -18.09
C ASP A 197 11.10 2.80 -18.86
N VAL A 198 11.19 2.94 -20.17
CA VAL A 198 11.79 1.90 -21.03
C VAL A 198 13.27 1.69 -20.70
N SER A 199 14.01 2.74 -20.33
CA SER A 199 15.44 2.64 -20.01
C SER A 199 15.65 1.86 -18.71
N GLU A 200 14.79 2.03 -17.72
CA GLU A 200 14.81 1.27 -16.45
C GLU A 200 14.47 -0.21 -16.68
N ILE A 201 13.49 -0.49 -17.55
CA ILE A 201 13.17 -1.86 -17.96
C ILE A 201 14.40 -2.52 -18.59
N VAL A 202 15.03 -1.87 -19.57
CA VAL A 202 16.23 -2.40 -20.24
C VAL A 202 17.40 -2.59 -19.26
N GLN A 203 17.60 -1.66 -18.32
CA GLN A 203 18.62 -1.78 -17.27
C GLN A 203 18.38 -2.99 -16.36
N TYR A 204 17.14 -3.20 -15.95
CA TYR A 204 16.74 -4.34 -15.13
C TYR A 204 16.94 -5.66 -15.89
N GLU A 205 16.56 -5.71 -17.15
CA GLU A 205 16.73 -6.86 -18.04
C GLU A 205 18.19 -7.22 -18.25
N LYS A 206 19.05 -6.23 -18.43
CA LYS A 206 20.50 -6.42 -18.56
C LYS A 206 21.10 -7.05 -17.30
N ARG A 207 20.62 -6.66 -16.12
CA ARG A 207 21.08 -7.21 -14.84
C ARG A 207 20.54 -8.61 -14.58
N HIS A 208 19.32 -8.88 -15.04
CA HIS A 208 18.60 -10.13 -14.82
C HIS A 208 18.29 -10.78 -16.17
N PRO A 209 19.16 -11.68 -16.67
CA PRO A 209 18.96 -12.32 -17.97
C PRO A 209 17.76 -13.27 -17.96
N LEU A 210 17.36 -13.68 -19.16
CA LEU A 210 16.30 -14.67 -19.43
C LEU A 210 16.47 -15.92 -18.57
N GLY A 211 15.36 -16.50 -18.11
CA GLY A 211 15.33 -17.68 -17.25
C GLY A 211 15.51 -17.40 -15.76
N THR A 212 15.94 -16.19 -15.35
CA THR A 212 16.02 -15.85 -13.93
C THR A 212 14.64 -15.56 -13.34
N ALA A 213 14.44 -15.86 -12.04
CA ALA A 213 13.19 -15.52 -11.36
C ALA A 213 12.88 -14.02 -11.38
N ALA A 214 13.91 -13.17 -11.36
CA ALA A 214 13.77 -11.72 -11.45
C ALA A 214 13.21 -11.29 -12.81
N ARG A 215 13.78 -11.82 -13.92
CA ARG A 215 13.30 -11.55 -15.27
C ARG A 215 11.88 -12.03 -15.47
N ARG A 216 11.59 -13.24 -15.03
CA ARG A 216 10.24 -13.82 -15.08
C ARG A 216 9.23 -12.99 -14.31
N ALA A 217 9.60 -12.47 -13.13
CA ALA A 217 8.74 -11.58 -12.36
C ALA A 217 8.42 -10.28 -13.12
N LEU A 218 9.43 -9.65 -13.75
CA LEU A 218 9.23 -8.46 -14.58
C LEU A 218 8.23 -8.76 -15.71
N SER A 219 8.42 -9.84 -16.46
CA SER A 219 7.58 -10.23 -17.59
C SER A 219 6.15 -10.52 -17.16
N ILE A 220 5.94 -11.23 -16.03
CA ILE A 220 4.62 -11.46 -15.48
C ILE A 220 3.93 -10.13 -15.14
N PHE A 221 4.58 -9.22 -14.40
CA PHE A 221 3.98 -7.93 -14.04
C PHE A 221 3.65 -7.08 -15.27
N MET A 222 4.56 -7.04 -16.24
CA MET A 222 4.45 -6.21 -17.44
C MET A 222 3.32 -6.68 -18.35
N PHE A 223 3.30 -7.97 -18.67
CA PHE A 223 2.42 -8.52 -19.71
C PHE A 223 1.04 -8.95 -19.18
N THR A 224 0.89 -9.18 -17.86
CA THR A 224 -0.40 -9.54 -17.29
C THR A 224 -1.08 -8.38 -16.57
N GLY A 225 -0.31 -7.37 -16.17
CA GLY A 225 -0.81 -6.30 -15.33
C GLY A 225 -1.40 -6.75 -13.99
N LEU A 226 -1.09 -7.94 -13.51
CA LEU A 226 -1.57 -8.48 -12.23
C LEU A 226 -1.05 -7.68 -11.03
N ARG A 227 -1.78 -7.72 -9.92
CA ARG A 227 -1.31 -7.14 -8.65
C ARG A 227 -0.29 -8.05 -8.01
N LEU A 228 0.53 -7.51 -7.10
CA LEU A 228 1.55 -8.26 -6.37
C LEU A 228 1.00 -9.53 -5.72
N SER A 229 -0.17 -9.44 -5.07
CA SER A 229 -0.86 -10.60 -4.46
C SER A 229 -1.22 -11.68 -5.49
N ASP A 230 -1.64 -11.26 -6.68
CA ASP A 230 -2.09 -12.18 -7.72
C ASP A 230 -0.88 -12.82 -8.44
N VAL A 231 0.20 -12.06 -8.64
CA VAL A 231 1.48 -12.57 -9.16
C VAL A 231 2.10 -13.61 -8.22
N ALA A 232 1.98 -13.43 -6.91
CA ALA A 232 2.52 -14.38 -5.93
C ALA A 232 1.90 -15.79 -6.04
N ILE A 233 0.66 -15.88 -6.52
CA ILE A 233 -0.07 -17.16 -6.67
C ILE A 233 -0.20 -17.59 -8.14
N PHE A 234 0.27 -16.77 -9.08
CA PHE A 234 0.15 -17.05 -10.51
C PHE A 234 0.98 -18.28 -10.89
N GLY A 235 0.34 -19.24 -11.56
CA GLY A 235 0.95 -20.50 -11.94
C GLY A 235 0.22 -21.18 -13.08
N ARG A 236 0.66 -22.40 -13.43
CA ARG A 236 0.15 -23.17 -14.58
C ARG A 236 -1.35 -23.42 -14.54
N GLN A 237 -1.94 -23.50 -13.34
CA GLN A 237 -3.38 -23.64 -13.12
C GLN A 237 -4.21 -22.46 -13.66
N HIS A 238 -3.56 -21.34 -13.97
CA HIS A 238 -4.21 -20.16 -14.54
C HIS A 238 -4.04 -20.05 -16.06
N ILE A 239 -3.39 -21.03 -16.70
CA ILE A 239 -3.24 -21.09 -18.15
C ILE A 239 -4.23 -22.12 -18.69
N THR A 240 -5.06 -21.71 -19.63
CA THR A 240 -6.07 -22.55 -20.27
C THR A 240 -5.92 -22.48 -21.78
N LEU A 241 -6.36 -23.52 -22.47
CA LEU A 241 -6.49 -23.51 -23.93
C LEU A 241 -7.87 -23.01 -24.31
N VAL A 242 -7.95 -22.08 -25.23
CA VAL A 242 -9.18 -21.55 -25.81
C VAL A 242 -9.08 -21.73 -27.32
N TYR A 243 -10.11 -22.29 -27.92
CA TYR A 243 -10.16 -22.44 -29.36
C TYR A 243 -10.58 -21.11 -29.99
N ASN A 244 -9.78 -20.61 -30.91
CA ASN A 244 -10.08 -19.41 -31.69
C ASN A 244 -10.73 -19.84 -33.02
N GLU A 245 -12.00 -19.52 -33.16
CA GLU A 245 -12.80 -19.87 -34.35
C GLU A 245 -12.34 -19.13 -35.62
N GLU A 246 -11.74 -17.94 -35.48
CA GLU A 246 -11.28 -17.13 -36.61
C GLU A 246 -9.98 -17.68 -37.22
N THR A 247 -9.08 -18.18 -36.36
CA THR A 247 -7.77 -18.72 -36.78
C THR A 247 -7.76 -20.24 -36.86
N GLU A 248 -8.84 -20.91 -36.42
CA GLU A 248 -8.97 -22.37 -36.32
C GLU A 248 -7.82 -23.00 -35.49
N GLN A 249 -7.33 -22.29 -34.46
CA GLN A 249 -6.22 -22.73 -33.63
C GLN A 249 -6.53 -22.66 -32.14
N TRP A 250 -5.86 -23.51 -31.37
CA TRP A 250 -5.87 -23.45 -29.93
C TRP A 250 -4.87 -22.41 -29.44
N GLU A 251 -5.34 -21.44 -28.67
CA GLU A 251 -4.55 -20.37 -28.06
C GLU A 251 -4.42 -20.58 -26.55
N LYS A 252 -3.26 -20.27 -26.00
CA LYS A 252 -3.05 -20.26 -24.56
C LYS A 252 -3.55 -18.93 -23.98
N TRP A 253 -4.42 -19.03 -22.99
CA TRP A 253 -4.99 -17.87 -22.31
C TRP A 253 -4.72 -17.91 -20.81
N ILE A 254 -4.47 -16.76 -20.22
CA ILE A 254 -4.38 -16.56 -18.78
C ILE A 254 -5.79 -16.27 -18.27
N ARG A 255 -6.26 -17.04 -17.29
CA ARG A 255 -7.55 -16.84 -16.63
C ARG A 255 -7.34 -16.77 -15.13
N ILE A 256 -7.51 -15.59 -14.54
CA ILE A 256 -7.30 -15.38 -13.12
C ILE A 256 -8.35 -14.45 -12.51
N LYS A 257 -8.89 -14.84 -11.37
CA LYS A 257 -9.78 -14.01 -10.57
C LYS A 257 -8.95 -13.25 -9.53
N PRO A 258 -8.77 -11.92 -9.66
CA PRO A 258 -7.92 -11.16 -8.74
C PRO A 258 -8.39 -11.24 -7.28
N GLY A 259 -7.50 -11.64 -6.37
CA GLY A 259 -7.83 -11.93 -4.97
C GLY A 259 -8.45 -10.75 -4.22
N LYS A 260 -7.97 -9.52 -4.48
CA LYS A 260 -8.49 -8.31 -3.81
C LYS A 260 -9.96 -8.01 -4.14
N THR A 261 -10.42 -8.40 -5.31
CA THR A 261 -11.79 -8.17 -5.78
C THR A 261 -12.63 -9.45 -5.77
N SER A 262 -12.04 -10.62 -5.52
CA SER A 262 -12.69 -11.93 -5.62
C SER A 262 -13.89 -12.11 -4.69
N ARG A 263 -13.93 -11.35 -3.58
CA ARG A 263 -15.05 -11.38 -2.61
C ARG A 263 -16.23 -10.50 -3.01
N ASN A 264 -16.06 -9.61 -3.99
CA ASN A 264 -17.16 -8.81 -4.52
C ASN A 264 -17.99 -9.68 -5.46
N LYS A 265 -19.31 -9.55 -5.41
CA LYS A 265 -20.22 -10.24 -6.34
C LYS A 265 -19.88 -9.95 -7.81
N ASP A 266 -19.33 -8.75 -8.08
CA ASP A 266 -18.91 -8.25 -9.39
C ASP A 266 -17.41 -8.42 -9.66
N ALA A 267 -16.77 -9.43 -9.08
CA ALA A 267 -15.36 -9.69 -9.31
C ALA A 267 -15.11 -10.05 -10.78
N VAL A 268 -14.41 -9.18 -11.48
CA VAL A 268 -14.07 -9.36 -12.90
C VAL A 268 -13.01 -10.45 -13.01
N LEU A 269 -13.32 -11.50 -13.79
CA LEU A 269 -12.35 -12.47 -14.26
C LEU A 269 -11.42 -11.74 -15.26
N VAL A 270 -10.13 -11.81 -15.05
CA VAL A 270 -9.13 -11.31 -16.00
C VAL A 270 -8.80 -12.46 -16.96
N GLU A 271 -9.04 -12.24 -18.24
CA GLU A 271 -8.77 -13.18 -19.32
C GLU A 271 -7.86 -12.46 -20.33
N LEU A 272 -6.66 -13.00 -20.55
CA LEU A 272 -5.65 -12.41 -21.43
C LEU A 272 -5.05 -13.49 -22.31
N PRO A 273 -4.80 -13.25 -23.60
CA PRO A 273 -4.00 -14.16 -24.40
C PRO A 273 -2.58 -14.22 -23.81
N LEU A 274 -2.01 -15.41 -23.76
CA LEU A 274 -0.63 -15.59 -23.34
C LEU A 274 0.28 -15.12 -24.47
N LEU A 275 0.99 -14.01 -24.25
CA LEU A 275 1.91 -13.45 -25.25
C LEU A 275 3.14 -14.33 -25.39
N PRO A 276 3.70 -14.49 -26.60
CA PRO A 276 4.89 -15.33 -26.85
C PRO A 276 6.09 -14.95 -25.98
N GLU A 277 6.31 -13.65 -25.72
CA GLU A 277 7.42 -13.17 -24.88
C GLU A 277 7.25 -13.61 -23.41
N LEU A 278 6.03 -13.64 -22.92
CA LEU A 278 5.75 -14.15 -21.58
C LEU A 278 5.85 -15.67 -21.55
N GLU A 279 5.33 -16.35 -22.57
CA GLU A 279 5.38 -17.81 -22.67
C GLU A 279 6.82 -18.32 -22.60
N ALA A 280 7.72 -17.74 -23.39
CA ALA A 280 9.14 -18.08 -23.39
C ALA A 280 9.78 -17.94 -21.99
N GLU A 281 9.41 -16.92 -21.21
CA GLU A 281 9.90 -16.78 -19.83
C GLU A 281 9.30 -17.84 -18.88
N LEU A 282 8.04 -18.19 -19.07
CA LEU A 282 7.37 -19.18 -18.22
C LEU A 282 7.87 -20.60 -18.46
N GLU A 283 8.34 -20.92 -19.65
CA GLU A 283 8.94 -22.21 -20.00
C GLU A 283 10.19 -22.53 -19.17
N HIS A 284 10.93 -21.51 -18.71
CA HIS A 284 12.06 -21.68 -17.82
C HIS A 284 11.69 -22.05 -16.38
N THR A 285 10.38 -22.20 -16.07
CA THR A 285 9.93 -22.62 -14.74
C THR A 285 9.93 -24.14 -14.64
N PRO A 286 10.58 -24.73 -13.61
CA PRO A 286 10.54 -26.17 -13.37
C PRO A 286 9.10 -26.72 -13.33
N SER A 287 8.90 -27.92 -13.87
CA SER A 287 7.57 -28.51 -14.05
C SER A 287 6.87 -28.89 -12.73
N ASP A 288 7.66 -29.12 -11.68
CA ASP A 288 7.20 -29.46 -10.32
C ASP A 288 6.69 -28.28 -9.51
N GLN A 289 6.86 -27.05 -10.01
CA GLN A 289 6.41 -25.84 -9.32
C GLN A 289 4.96 -25.50 -9.66
N MET A 290 4.14 -25.31 -8.62
CA MET A 290 2.75 -24.88 -8.78
C MET A 290 2.61 -23.44 -9.25
N THR A 291 3.50 -22.56 -8.80
CA THR A 291 3.53 -21.14 -9.18
C THR A 291 4.78 -20.82 -9.99
N PHE A 292 4.68 -19.85 -10.89
CA PHE A 292 5.82 -19.44 -11.73
C PHE A 292 6.93 -18.75 -10.94
N LEU A 293 6.62 -18.23 -9.74
CA LEU A 293 7.59 -17.62 -8.84
C LEU A 293 7.56 -18.34 -7.48
N VAL A 294 8.72 -18.85 -7.09
CA VAL A 294 8.91 -19.52 -5.81
C VAL A 294 10.09 -18.90 -5.05
N ASN A 295 10.06 -19.06 -3.73
CA ASN A 295 11.16 -18.65 -2.86
C ASN A 295 12.33 -19.66 -2.89
N GLU A 296 13.38 -19.40 -2.13
CA GLU A 296 14.57 -20.25 -2.03
C GLU A 296 14.29 -21.68 -1.52
N TYR A 297 13.11 -21.89 -0.90
CA TYR A 297 12.65 -23.21 -0.42
C TYR A 297 11.71 -23.92 -1.40
N GLY A 298 11.58 -23.43 -2.65
CA GLY A 298 10.67 -24.00 -3.65
C GLY A 298 9.17 -23.77 -3.36
N ARG A 299 8.83 -22.89 -2.40
CA ARG A 299 7.45 -22.60 -2.02
C ARG A 299 6.95 -21.28 -2.67
N PRO A 300 5.66 -21.16 -2.97
CA PRO A 300 5.07 -19.90 -3.41
C PRO A 300 5.42 -18.73 -2.48
N PHE A 301 5.65 -17.57 -3.04
CA PHE A 301 5.87 -16.36 -2.25
C PHE A 301 4.59 -15.96 -1.51
N SER A 302 4.74 -15.42 -0.29
CA SER A 302 3.73 -14.51 0.25
C SER A 302 3.77 -13.16 -0.49
N GLU A 303 2.68 -12.38 -0.46
CA GLU A 303 2.65 -11.03 -1.05
C GLU A 303 3.81 -10.16 -0.56
N ASN A 304 4.03 -10.11 0.76
CA ASN A 304 5.14 -9.34 1.35
C ASN A 304 6.50 -9.91 0.95
N GLY A 305 6.64 -11.24 0.88
CA GLY A 305 7.87 -11.91 0.47
C GLY A 305 8.26 -11.56 -0.96
N LEU A 306 7.30 -11.62 -1.90
CA LEU A 306 7.54 -11.22 -3.28
C LEU A 306 7.85 -9.72 -3.39
N GLY A 307 7.14 -8.87 -2.63
CA GLY A 307 7.41 -7.44 -2.60
C GLY A 307 8.84 -7.12 -2.15
N ASN A 308 9.31 -7.77 -1.08
CA ASN A 308 10.67 -7.62 -0.60
C ASN A 308 11.71 -8.17 -1.60
N LYS A 309 11.39 -9.29 -2.26
CA LYS A 309 12.28 -9.86 -3.28
C LYS A 309 12.39 -8.97 -4.50
N MET A 310 11.26 -8.41 -4.98
CA MET A 310 11.27 -7.40 -6.05
C MET A 310 12.11 -6.19 -5.70
N ARG A 311 12.04 -5.70 -4.44
CA ARG A 311 12.93 -4.61 -3.98
C ARG A 311 14.39 -5.01 -4.12
N GLN A 312 14.78 -6.20 -3.65
CA GLN A 312 16.15 -6.70 -3.76
C GLN A 312 16.61 -6.78 -5.21
N TRP A 313 15.76 -7.23 -6.13
CA TRP A 313 16.09 -7.30 -7.57
C TRP A 313 16.22 -5.91 -8.19
N CYS A 314 15.38 -4.95 -7.80
CA CYS A 314 15.53 -3.55 -8.22
C CYS A 314 16.84 -2.95 -7.71
N ASP A 315 17.20 -3.18 -6.44
CA ASP A 315 18.45 -2.69 -5.85
C ASP A 315 19.68 -3.30 -6.55
N GLN A 316 19.64 -4.60 -6.92
CA GLN A 316 20.67 -5.27 -7.70
C GLN A 316 20.85 -4.68 -9.10
N ALA A 317 19.78 -4.15 -9.68
CA ALA A 317 19.78 -3.46 -10.96
C ALA A 317 20.08 -1.95 -10.83
N GLU A 318 20.44 -1.47 -9.64
CA GLU A 318 20.70 -0.05 -9.35
C GLU A 318 19.46 0.85 -9.59
N LEU A 319 18.27 0.30 -9.34
CA LEU A 319 16.96 0.96 -9.50
C LEU A 319 16.21 1.07 -8.16
N PRO A 320 16.75 1.74 -7.12
CA PRO A 320 16.17 1.74 -5.78
C PRO A 320 14.81 2.47 -5.69
N HIS A 321 14.48 3.31 -6.67
CA HIS A 321 13.21 4.03 -6.76
C HIS A 321 12.10 3.20 -7.45
N CYS A 322 12.47 2.10 -8.09
CA CYS A 322 11.57 1.19 -8.81
C CYS A 322 10.87 0.19 -7.88
N SER A 323 9.71 -0.30 -8.29
CA SER A 323 8.90 -1.24 -7.49
C SER A 323 7.97 -2.08 -8.39
N ALA A 324 7.49 -3.23 -7.88
CA ALA A 324 6.48 -4.06 -8.54
C ALA A 324 5.23 -3.28 -8.99
N HIS A 325 4.76 -2.36 -8.15
CA HIS A 325 3.59 -1.55 -8.50
C HIS A 325 3.89 -0.54 -9.62
N GLY A 326 5.15 -0.08 -9.69
CA GLY A 326 5.63 0.78 -10.76
C GLY A 326 5.62 0.07 -12.12
N ILE A 327 5.95 -1.22 -12.19
CA ILE A 327 5.89 -2.02 -13.43
C ILE A 327 4.46 -2.09 -13.97
N ARG A 328 3.49 -2.41 -13.09
CA ARG A 328 2.08 -2.42 -13.49
C ARG A 328 1.61 -1.05 -14.03
N LYS A 329 2.09 0.06 -13.42
CA LYS A 329 1.82 1.41 -13.93
C LYS A 329 2.49 1.64 -15.28
N ALA A 330 3.73 1.18 -15.47
CA ALA A 330 4.45 1.26 -16.74
C ALA A 330 3.69 0.54 -17.85
N GLY A 331 3.28 -0.71 -17.63
CA GLY A 331 2.47 -1.46 -18.60
C GLY A 331 1.20 -0.73 -19.00
N ALA A 332 0.46 -0.17 -18.04
CA ALA A 332 -0.75 0.61 -18.33
C ALA A 332 -0.45 1.91 -19.12
N THR A 333 0.67 2.57 -18.80
CA THR A 333 1.10 3.78 -19.52
C THR A 333 1.50 3.44 -20.96
N ILE A 334 2.31 2.42 -21.15
CA ILE A 334 2.75 1.95 -22.46
C ILE A 334 1.54 1.53 -23.32
N ALA A 335 0.63 0.73 -22.76
CA ALA A 335 -0.59 0.34 -23.47
C ALA A 335 -1.44 1.57 -23.89
N ALA A 336 -1.59 2.55 -23.01
CA ALA A 336 -2.30 3.79 -23.31
C ALA A 336 -1.57 4.62 -24.38
N GLU A 337 -0.24 4.69 -24.34
CA GLU A 337 0.59 5.36 -25.37
C GLU A 337 0.50 4.65 -26.71
N ASN A 338 0.38 3.33 -26.72
CA ASN A 338 0.14 2.53 -27.93
C ASN A 338 -1.31 2.66 -28.44
N GLY A 339 -2.19 3.37 -27.74
CA GLY A 339 -3.55 3.71 -28.20
C GLY A 339 -4.64 2.80 -27.62
N ALA A 340 -4.36 2.05 -26.57
CA ALA A 340 -5.39 1.24 -25.90
C ALA A 340 -6.60 2.09 -25.49
N THR A 341 -7.79 1.56 -25.71
CA THR A 341 -9.06 2.17 -25.29
C THR A 341 -9.29 1.96 -23.80
N HIS A 342 -10.26 2.68 -23.24
CA HIS A 342 -10.68 2.47 -21.85
C HIS A 342 -11.12 1.03 -21.58
N GLU A 343 -11.88 0.44 -22.50
CA GLU A 343 -12.38 -0.93 -22.37
C GLU A 343 -11.24 -1.96 -22.44
N GLN A 344 -10.28 -1.78 -23.35
CA GLN A 344 -9.11 -2.64 -23.42
C GLN A 344 -8.28 -2.58 -22.14
N LEU A 345 -8.03 -1.39 -21.60
CA LEU A 345 -7.33 -1.26 -20.32
C LEU A 345 -8.13 -1.86 -19.15
N LYS A 346 -9.45 -1.72 -19.14
CA LYS A 346 -10.31 -2.36 -18.12
C LYS A 346 -10.21 -3.89 -18.23
N ALA A 347 -10.25 -4.44 -19.42
CA ALA A 347 -10.12 -5.88 -19.64
C ALA A 347 -8.75 -6.41 -19.16
N ILE A 348 -7.65 -5.75 -19.57
CA ILE A 348 -6.29 -6.17 -19.23
C ILE A 348 -6.04 -6.09 -17.72
N TYR A 349 -6.44 -4.98 -17.08
CA TYR A 349 -6.09 -4.71 -15.68
C TYR A 349 -7.17 -5.13 -14.67
N GLY A 350 -8.28 -5.67 -15.12
CA GLY A 350 -9.42 -6.04 -14.27
C GLY A 350 -10.01 -4.82 -13.54
N TRP A 351 -10.11 -3.68 -14.23
CA TRP A 351 -10.68 -2.45 -13.67
C TRP A 351 -12.17 -2.37 -13.92
N THR A 352 -12.92 -1.96 -12.90
CA THR A 352 -14.39 -1.86 -12.96
C THR A 352 -14.88 -0.45 -13.24
N THR A 353 -14.04 0.58 -13.01
CA THR A 353 -14.41 1.99 -13.17
C THR A 353 -13.59 2.67 -14.25
N TYR A 354 -14.18 3.64 -14.94
CA TYR A 354 -13.51 4.47 -15.96
C TYR A 354 -12.44 5.41 -15.38
N GLN A 355 -12.50 5.73 -14.11
CA GLN A 355 -11.52 6.63 -13.47
C GLN A 355 -10.10 6.05 -13.47
N GLN A 356 -9.96 4.73 -13.41
CA GLN A 356 -8.66 4.07 -13.36
C GLN A 356 -7.92 4.16 -14.69
N PRO A 357 -8.46 3.72 -15.85
CA PRO A 357 -7.80 3.91 -17.15
C PRO A 357 -7.68 5.37 -17.55
N ASP A 358 -8.63 6.23 -17.16
CA ASP A 358 -8.64 7.65 -17.50
C ASP A 358 -7.37 8.38 -17.05
N HIS A 359 -6.83 7.99 -15.87
CA HIS A 359 -5.56 8.52 -15.36
C HIS A 359 -4.38 8.31 -16.32
N TYR A 360 -4.31 7.15 -16.98
CA TYR A 360 -3.26 6.81 -17.93
C TYR A 360 -3.52 7.38 -19.32
N ILE A 361 -4.73 7.25 -19.82
CA ILE A 361 -5.13 7.69 -21.15
C ILE A 361 -5.03 9.22 -21.31
N LYS A 362 -5.45 10.00 -20.33
CA LYS A 362 -5.34 11.46 -20.38
C LYS A 362 -3.90 11.94 -20.54
N LYS A 363 -2.96 11.31 -19.83
CA LYS A 363 -1.55 11.65 -19.90
C LYS A 363 -0.92 11.23 -21.22
N ALA A 364 -1.17 9.98 -21.67
CA ALA A 364 -0.66 9.42 -22.91
C ALA A 364 -1.25 10.10 -24.15
N ARG A 365 -2.57 10.30 -24.21
CA ARG A 365 -3.25 10.91 -25.34
C ARG A 365 -2.83 12.33 -25.62
N ARG A 366 -2.50 13.14 -24.62
CA ARG A 366 -2.10 14.54 -24.86
C ARG A 366 -0.94 14.64 -25.84
N ARG A 367 0.13 13.88 -25.65
CA ARG A 367 1.30 13.92 -26.55
C ARG A 367 0.99 13.32 -27.91
N LYS A 368 0.33 12.16 -27.96
CA LYS A 368 0.02 11.46 -29.22
C LYS A 368 -1.02 12.23 -30.03
N VAL A 369 -2.08 12.73 -29.40
CA VAL A 369 -3.10 13.56 -30.04
C VAL A 369 -2.51 14.88 -30.51
N ALA A 370 -1.68 15.55 -29.71
CA ALA A 370 -1.00 16.76 -30.14
C ALA A 370 -0.06 16.50 -31.34
N ARG A 371 0.67 15.37 -31.35
CA ARG A 371 1.50 14.98 -32.48
C ARG A 371 0.67 14.67 -33.73
N ALA A 372 -0.43 13.92 -33.57
CA ALA A 372 -1.34 13.60 -34.68
C ALA A 372 -2.11 14.83 -35.17
N ALA A 373 -2.38 15.78 -34.31
CA ALA A 373 -3.10 17.01 -34.64
C ALA A 373 -2.19 18.11 -35.23
N LYS A 374 -0.86 17.91 -35.31
CA LYS A 374 0.04 18.98 -35.77
C LYS A 374 -0.30 19.50 -37.18
N TYR A 375 -0.77 18.63 -38.06
CA TYR A 375 -1.19 19.02 -39.41
C TYR A 375 -2.50 19.83 -39.43
N LEU A 376 -3.34 19.68 -38.39
CA LEU A 376 -4.55 20.46 -38.23
C LEU A 376 -4.28 21.93 -37.84
N LEU A 377 -3.05 22.20 -37.37
CA LEU A 377 -2.59 23.56 -37.06
C LEU A 377 -1.96 24.25 -38.27
N VAL A 378 -1.81 23.57 -39.40
CA VAL A 378 -1.32 24.17 -40.65
C VAL A 378 -2.45 24.98 -41.27
N ILE A 379 -2.23 26.29 -41.40
CA ILE A 379 -3.21 27.20 -42.01
C ILE A 379 -3.08 27.07 -43.53
N ASP A 380 -4.06 26.47 -44.17
CA ASP A 380 -4.23 26.61 -45.61
C ASP A 380 -4.94 27.93 -45.87
N ARG A 381 -4.18 28.93 -46.31
CA ARG A 381 -4.68 30.29 -46.58
C ARG A 381 -5.65 30.34 -47.74
N LYS A 382 -5.75 29.28 -48.56
CA LYS A 382 -6.68 29.21 -49.69
C LYS A 382 -8.00 28.55 -49.33
N GLU A 383 -7.97 27.56 -48.43
CA GLU A 383 -9.15 26.74 -48.08
C GLU A 383 -9.74 27.02 -46.71
N ASN A 384 -8.92 27.46 -45.74
CA ASN A 384 -9.44 27.75 -44.40
C ASN A 384 -10.21 29.08 -44.39
N LYS A 385 -11.50 28.98 -44.56
CA LYS A 385 -12.43 30.09 -44.28
C LYS A 385 -12.69 30.12 -42.77
N ILE A 386 -12.51 31.30 -42.16
CA ILE A 386 -13.05 31.57 -40.84
C ILE A 386 -14.56 31.41 -40.94
N VAL A 387 -15.12 30.36 -40.35
CA VAL A 387 -16.55 30.20 -40.21
C VAL A 387 -17.02 31.31 -39.27
N PRO A 388 -17.78 32.33 -39.73
CA PRO A 388 -18.33 33.33 -38.84
C PRO A 388 -19.21 32.57 -37.82
N LEU A 389 -19.06 32.89 -36.55
CA LEU A 389 -20.02 32.47 -35.54
C LEU A 389 -21.39 32.87 -36.06
N SER A 390 -22.29 31.91 -36.33
CA SER A 390 -23.62 32.18 -36.80
C SER A 390 -24.23 33.26 -35.89
N GLU A 391 -24.62 34.40 -36.51
CA GLU A 391 -25.46 35.40 -35.86
C GLU A 391 -26.75 34.68 -35.45
N GLY A 392 -26.87 34.31 -34.17
CA GLY A 392 -28.07 33.60 -33.70
C GLY A 392 -28.00 32.94 -32.35
N VAL A 393 -26.96 33.10 -31.58
CA VAL A 393 -27.02 32.79 -30.15
C VAL A 393 -27.09 34.09 -29.37
N GLU A 394 -28.31 34.61 -29.17
CA GLU A 394 -28.56 35.63 -28.17
C GLU A 394 -28.05 35.11 -26.81
N ARG A 395 -26.98 35.72 -26.32
CA ARG A 395 -26.57 35.57 -24.94
C ARG A 395 -27.69 36.11 -24.07
N GLY A 396 -28.47 35.25 -23.44
CA GLY A 396 -29.42 35.59 -22.39
C GLY A 396 -28.72 36.30 -21.25
N GLY A 397 -28.43 37.58 -21.42
CA GLY A 397 -27.96 38.46 -20.38
C GLY A 397 -29.14 38.88 -19.54
N THR A 398 -29.21 38.44 -18.31
CA THR A 398 -30.16 38.90 -17.30
C THR A 398 -30.08 40.42 -17.17
N LYS A 399 -31.07 41.14 -17.71
CA LYS A 399 -31.22 42.58 -17.46
C LYS A 399 -31.58 42.77 -15.99
N MET A 400 -30.64 43.26 -15.19
CA MET A 400 -30.96 43.84 -13.88
C MET A 400 -31.88 45.06 -14.11
N ALA A 401 -33.10 44.93 -13.66
CA ALA A 401 -34.04 46.05 -13.59
C ALA A 401 -33.52 47.08 -12.59
N LYS A 402 -33.12 48.26 -13.05
CA LYS A 402 -32.97 49.44 -12.21
C LYS A 402 -34.36 49.84 -11.68
N LYS A 403 -34.58 49.71 -10.39
CA LYS A 403 -35.65 50.41 -9.69
C LYS A 403 -35.23 51.87 -9.55
N SER A 404 -35.94 52.75 -10.22
CA SER A 404 -35.97 54.16 -9.92
C SER A 404 -37.05 54.41 -8.88
N ASN A 405 -36.70 55.24 -7.92
CA ASN A 405 -37.38 55.83 -6.76
C ASN A 405 -37.44 54.99 -5.53
#